data_94e771327fc0f996a505fe40f04eb51b
#
_entry.id   94e771327fc0f996a505fe40f04eb51b
#
_cell.length_a   1.000
_cell.length_b   1.000
_cell.length_c   1.000
_cell.angle_alpha   90.00
_cell.angle_beta   90.00
_cell.angle_gamma   90.00
#
_symmetry.space_group_name_H-M   'P 1'
#
loop_
_entity.id
_entity.type
_entity.pdbx_description
1 polymer ?
#
loop_
_entity_poly.entity_id
_entity_poly.type
_entity_poly.pdbx_seq_one_letter_code
_entity_poly.pdbx_strand_id
1 'polypeptide(L)'
;MKIIILTFLTGCLCSCAAPQNAPQDIDIYETGRIELNGNGIPEQLVITSGGGTGGPVWYIARLSGDKLSDEIQGRLWIVPRKSEYPDLLVRHKCGWDEYHTSILRYNGEKYQCISQTTQRKPE
;
A
#
# COMPACT_ATOMS: atom_id res chain seq x y z
N MET A 1 -19.96 14.03 -39.61
CA MET A 1 -19.93 14.00 -39.03
C MET A 1 -19.57 13.56 -38.28
N LYS A 2 -19.50 13.09 -37.87
CA LYS A 2 -19.29 12.65 -37.10
C LYS A 2 -18.80 12.41 -36.25
N ILE A 3 -18.76 12.16 -35.95
CA ILE A 3 -18.48 11.83 -35.05
C ILE A 3 -18.25 11.85 -34.17
N ILE A 4 -18.53 11.78 -34.17
CA ILE A 4 -18.55 11.79 -33.25
C ILE A 4 -18.30 11.47 -32.45
N ILE A 5 -18.40 11.03 -32.46
CA ILE A 5 -18.46 10.63 -31.70
C ILE A 5 -17.76 10.43 -31.00
N LEU A 6 -17.52 10.27 -31.12
CA LEU A 6 -17.14 10.01 -30.41
C LEU A 6 -16.75 10.09 -29.52
N THR A 7 -16.69 10.31 -29.67
CA THR A 7 -16.53 10.40 -28.78
C THR A 7 -16.57 10.44 -27.89
N PHE A 8 -16.78 10.41 -27.75
CA PHE A 8 -17.19 10.41 -26.90
C PHE A 8 -16.98 9.62 -26.35
N LEU A 9 -17.02 9.53 -26.67
CA LEU A 9 -17.12 8.47 -26.26
C LEU A 9 -16.23 7.93 -25.50
N THR A 10 -15.69 8.05 -25.82
CA THR A 10 -14.78 7.54 -25.08
C THR A 10 -14.64 8.01 -23.75
N GLY A 11 -14.89 9.09 -23.47
CA GLY A 11 -14.87 9.54 -22.13
C GLY A 11 -15.63 8.68 -21.21
N CYS A 12 -16.66 8.13 -21.66
CA CYS A 12 -17.47 7.31 -20.79
C CYS A 12 -16.74 6.06 -20.32
N LEU A 13 -15.76 5.63 -21.07
CA LEU A 13 -15.01 4.48 -20.64
C LEU A 13 -14.25 4.75 -19.38
N CYS A 14 -13.70 5.93 -19.27
CA CYS A 14 -12.98 6.28 -18.07
C CYS A 14 -13.86 6.28 -16.87
N SER A 15 -15.09 6.69 -17.01
CA SER A 15 -15.99 6.76 -15.89
C SER A 15 -16.34 5.38 -15.35
N CYS A 16 -16.18 4.36 -16.18
CA CYS A 16 -16.49 3.01 -15.74
C CYS A 16 -15.32 2.33 -15.09
N ALA A 17 -14.14 2.90 -15.17
CA ALA A 17 -12.96 2.28 -14.60
C ALA A 17 -12.99 2.39 -13.09
N ALA A 18 -12.35 1.43 -12.43
CA ALA A 18 -12.19 1.47 -10.99
C ALA A 18 -11.36 2.69 -10.60
N PRO A 19 -11.59 3.23 -9.43
CA PRO A 19 -10.77 4.35 -8.97
C PRO A 19 -9.31 3.99 -8.98
N GLN A 20 -8.48 4.86 -9.53
CA GLN A 20 -7.06 4.57 -9.66
C GLN A 20 -6.32 4.66 -8.34
N ASN A 21 -6.91 5.33 -7.35
CA ASN A 21 -6.28 5.48 -6.05
C ASN A 21 -6.95 4.64 -4.98
N ALA A 22 -7.69 3.61 -5.39
CA ALA A 22 -8.26 2.67 -4.43
C ALA A 22 -7.14 1.86 -3.80
N PRO A 23 -7.19 1.60 -2.49
CA PRO A 23 -6.17 0.79 -1.83
C PRO A 23 -6.15 -0.63 -2.38
N GLN A 24 -4.95 -1.14 -2.59
CA GLN A 24 -4.74 -2.50 -3.07
C GLN A 24 -4.23 -3.35 -1.92
N ASP A 25 -4.98 -4.39 -1.57
CA ASP A 25 -4.63 -5.31 -0.48
C ASP A 25 -3.47 -6.19 -0.92
N ILE A 26 -2.46 -6.28 -0.09
CA ILE A 26 -1.27 -7.09 -0.36
C ILE A 26 -1.22 -8.22 0.65
N ASP A 27 -1.12 -9.45 0.14
CA ASP A 27 -0.94 -10.61 0.98
C ASP A 27 0.54 -10.72 1.35
N ILE A 28 0.87 -10.36 2.58
CA ILE A 28 2.25 -10.31 3.04
C ILE A 28 2.93 -11.67 2.92
N TYR A 29 2.21 -12.74 3.23
CA TYR A 29 2.81 -14.07 3.25
C TYR A 29 3.09 -14.63 1.85
N GLU A 30 2.34 -14.18 0.85
CA GLU A 30 2.47 -14.67 -0.51
C GLU A 30 3.33 -13.77 -1.38
N THR A 31 3.54 -12.53 -0.97
CA THR A 31 4.18 -11.53 -1.79
C THR A 31 5.63 -11.36 -1.38
N GLY A 32 6.55 -11.77 -2.23
CA GLY A 32 7.98 -11.57 -1.96
C GLY A 32 8.54 -10.33 -2.61
N ARG A 33 7.90 -9.86 -3.67
CA ARG A 33 8.33 -8.69 -4.40
C ARG A 33 7.12 -7.85 -4.75
N ILE A 34 7.32 -6.54 -4.78
CA ILE A 34 6.22 -5.63 -4.97
C ILE A 34 6.70 -4.45 -5.80
N GLU A 35 5.96 -4.13 -6.85
CA GLU A 35 6.26 -3.00 -7.71
C GLU A 35 5.63 -1.76 -7.11
N LEU A 36 6.44 -0.82 -6.64
CA LEU A 36 5.93 0.37 -5.97
C LEU A 36 5.93 1.60 -6.85
N ASN A 37 7.04 1.85 -7.56
CA ASN A 37 7.17 3.12 -8.27
C ASN A 37 6.94 3.02 -9.77
N GLY A 38 6.57 1.85 -10.27
CA GLY A 38 6.24 1.70 -11.68
C GLY A 38 7.43 1.71 -12.62
N ASN A 39 8.65 1.55 -12.11
CA ASN A 39 9.84 1.59 -12.94
C ASN A 39 10.23 0.23 -13.50
N GLY A 40 9.44 -0.80 -13.26
CA GLY A 40 9.72 -2.14 -13.75
C GLY A 40 10.69 -2.94 -12.91
N ILE A 41 11.24 -2.34 -11.86
CA ILE A 41 12.15 -3.02 -10.94
C ILE A 41 11.44 -3.12 -9.61
N PRO A 42 11.00 -4.33 -9.21
CA PRO A 42 10.25 -4.47 -7.97
C PRO A 42 11.13 -4.30 -6.74
N GLU A 43 10.53 -3.87 -5.66
CA GLU A 43 11.15 -3.88 -4.35
C GLU A 43 10.90 -5.23 -3.69
N GLN A 44 11.64 -5.50 -2.62
CA GLN A 44 11.49 -6.72 -1.85
C GLN A 44 10.63 -6.47 -0.62
N LEU A 45 9.76 -7.42 -0.33
CA LEU A 45 8.98 -7.43 0.89
C LEU A 45 9.57 -8.54 1.77
N VAL A 46 10.21 -8.17 2.86
CA VAL A 46 10.97 -9.10 3.69
C VAL A 46 10.26 -9.32 5.02
N ILE A 47 9.85 -10.55 5.27
CA ILE A 47 9.19 -10.90 6.53
C ILE A 47 10.26 -11.26 7.54
N THR A 48 10.23 -10.61 8.69
CA THR A 48 11.19 -10.88 9.76
C THR A 48 10.57 -11.72 10.88
N SER A 49 9.24 -11.76 10.95
CA SER A 49 8.55 -12.56 11.95
C SER A 49 7.15 -12.87 11.46
N GLY A 50 6.66 -14.08 11.74
CA GLY A 50 5.29 -14.45 11.39
C GLY A 50 4.26 -13.68 12.19
N GLY A 51 4.70 -12.99 13.22
CA GLY A 51 3.82 -12.21 14.05
C GLY A 51 3.06 -13.06 15.03
N GLY A 52 2.09 -12.48 15.63
CA GLY A 52 1.13 -13.13 16.51
C GLY A 52 -0.20 -12.50 16.20
N THR A 53 -0.88 -12.04 17.22
CA THR A 53 -2.17 -11.41 17.02
C THR A 53 -2.09 -10.11 16.24
N GLY A 54 -0.93 -9.45 16.26
CA GLY A 54 -0.73 -8.20 15.53
C GLY A 54 -0.45 -8.38 14.05
N GLY A 55 -0.18 -9.62 13.61
CA GLY A 55 0.12 -9.91 12.23
C GLY A 55 1.61 -10.00 11.95
N PRO A 56 2.00 -10.20 10.70
CA PRO A 56 3.41 -10.37 10.36
C PRO A 56 4.20 -9.08 10.56
N VAL A 57 5.49 -9.25 10.81
CA VAL A 57 6.43 -8.14 10.89
C VAL A 57 7.30 -8.20 9.63
N TRP A 58 7.42 -7.08 8.94
CA TRP A 58 8.06 -7.03 7.63
C TRP A 58 8.63 -5.64 7.37
N TYR A 59 9.48 -5.55 6.35
CA TYR A 59 9.96 -4.26 5.86
C TYR A 59 10.10 -4.33 4.35
N ILE A 60 10.24 -3.15 3.74
CA ILE A 60 10.43 -3.02 2.30
C ILE A 60 11.85 -2.58 2.04
N ALA A 61 12.49 -3.20 1.06
CA ALA A 61 13.86 -2.88 0.67
C ALA A 61 14.00 -2.90 -0.83
N ARG A 62 14.99 -2.15 -1.34
CA ARG A 62 15.36 -2.26 -2.75
C ARG A 62 16.03 -3.61 -2.97
N LEU A 63 16.09 -4.03 -4.22
CA LEU A 63 16.79 -5.28 -4.56
C LEU A 63 18.26 -5.23 -4.16
N SER A 64 18.82 -4.05 -4.08
CA SER A 64 20.20 -3.87 -3.61
C SER A 64 20.37 -4.17 -2.13
N GLY A 65 19.27 -4.21 -1.40
CA GLY A 65 19.30 -4.44 0.04
C GLY A 65 19.05 -3.20 0.87
N ASP A 66 19.03 -2.02 0.25
CA ASP A 66 18.77 -0.79 0.99
C ASP A 66 17.35 -0.77 1.50
N LYS A 67 17.17 -0.57 2.79
CA LYS A 67 15.85 -0.54 3.39
C LYS A 67 15.12 0.74 3.03
N LEU A 68 13.88 0.57 2.59
CA LEU A 68 12.98 1.68 2.31
C LEU A 68 12.03 1.94 3.47
N SER A 69 12.01 1.08 4.46
CA SER A 69 11.17 1.26 5.64
C SER A 69 11.83 0.60 6.83
N ASP A 70 11.46 1.04 8.03
CA ASP A 70 11.75 0.29 9.24
C ASP A 70 10.84 -0.93 9.28
N GLU A 71 11.02 -1.78 10.27
CA GLU A 71 10.14 -2.92 10.44
C GLU A 71 8.75 -2.45 10.81
N ILE A 72 7.77 -3.05 10.16
CA ILE A 72 6.36 -2.68 10.26
C ILE A 72 5.60 -3.94 10.60
N GLN A 73 4.56 -3.83 11.41
CA GLN A 73 3.71 -4.96 11.74
C GLN A 73 2.31 -4.75 11.22
N GLY A 74 1.72 -5.79 10.61
CA GLY A 74 0.33 -5.77 10.24
C GLY A 74 0.07 -6.02 8.77
N ARG A 75 -1.16 -5.78 8.39
CA ARG A 75 -1.60 -5.91 7.00
C ARG A 75 -1.25 -4.66 6.23
N LEU A 76 -1.01 -4.84 4.94
CA LEU A 76 -0.54 -3.78 4.05
C LEU A 76 -1.51 -3.57 2.91
N TRP A 77 -1.82 -2.30 2.63
CA TRP A 77 -2.50 -1.89 1.41
C TRP A 77 -1.64 -0.84 0.73
N ILE A 78 -1.57 -0.92 -0.58
CA ILE A 78 -0.89 0.08 -1.40
C ILE A 78 -1.94 1.12 -1.82
N VAL A 79 -1.65 2.39 -1.54
CA VAL A 79 -2.54 3.48 -1.91
C VAL A 79 -1.84 4.29 -3.00
N PRO A 80 -2.24 4.13 -4.26
CA PRO A 80 -1.55 4.81 -5.36
C PRO A 80 -1.56 6.32 -5.21
N ARG A 81 -0.47 6.93 -5.60
CA ARG A 81 -0.32 8.37 -5.64
C ARG A 81 0.26 8.76 -6.98
N LYS A 82 0.11 10.03 -7.34
CA LYS A 82 0.69 10.53 -8.58
C LYS A 82 2.20 10.64 -8.50
N SER A 83 2.75 10.68 -7.32
CA SER A 83 4.18 10.76 -7.13
C SER A 83 4.81 9.39 -7.35
N GLU A 84 6.12 9.34 -7.28
CA GLU A 84 6.90 8.16 -7.61
C GLU A 84 6.54 6.94 -6.79
N TYR A 85 6.39 7.11 -5.49
CA TYR A 85 6.06 5.99 -4.60
C TYR A 85 4.67 6.18 -4.02
N PRO A 86 3.87 5.11 -3.96
CA PRO A 86 2.55 5.18 -3.36
C PRO A 86 2.64 5.28 -1.85
N ASP A 87 1.53 5.66 -1.22
CA ASP A 87 1.43 5.57 0.23
C ASP A 87 1.19 4.13 0.63
N LEU A 88 1.56 3.79 1.85
CA LEU A 88 1.30 2.49 2.43
C LEU A 88 0.31 2.67 3.56
N LEU A 89 -0.76 1.91 3.51
CA LEU A 89 -1.74 1.86 4.59
C LEU A 89 -1.47 0.57 5.35
N VAL A 90 -1.22 0.68 6.65
CA VAL A 90 -0.87 -0.46 7.47
C VAL A 90 -1.83 -0.54 8.65
N ARG A 91 -2.35 -1.71 8.91
CA ARG A 91 -3.28 -1.93 10.01
C ARG A 91 -2.85 -3.14 10.80
N HIS A 92 -2.71 -2.98 12.11
CA HIS A 92 -2.40 -4.10 12.96
C HIS A 92 -3.30 -4.09 14.19
N LYS A 93 -3.54 -5.29 14.71
CA LYS A 93 -4.32 -5.48 15.92
C LYS A 93 -3.40 -5.32 17.10
N CYS A 94 -3.76 -4.45 18.04
CA CYS A 94 -2.93 -4.17 19.20
C CYS A 94 -3.59 -4.57 20.50
N GLY A 95 -4.72 -5.24 20.42
CA GLY A 95 -5.42 -5.79 21.56
C GLY A 95 -6.53 -6.63 21.00
N TRP A 96 -7.37 -7.18 21.81
CA TRP A 96 -8.36 -8.08 21.29
C TRP A 96 -9.48 -7.36 20.52
N ASP A 97 -9.68 -6.07 20.79
CA ASP A 97 -10.71 -5.31 20.09
C ASP A 97 -10.20 -3.98 19.54
N GLU A 98 -8.89 -3.80 19.49
CA GLU A 98 -8.32 -2.51 19.11
C GLU A 98 -7.39 -2.66 17.92
N TYR A 99 -7.47 -1.70 16.99
CA TYR A 99 -6.65 -1.69 15.79
C TYR A 99 -5.98 -0.34 15.64
N HIS A 100 -4.72 -0.37 15.22
CA HIS A 100 -3.99 0.83 14.81
C HIS A 100 -3.90 0.85 13.30
N THR A 101 -4.22 1.98 12.70
CA THR A 101 -4.11 2.18 11.26
C THR A 101 -3.12 3.32 11.03
N SER A 102 -2.10 3.04 10.25
CA SER A 102 -1.04 4.00 9.97
C SER A 102 -0.95 4.25 8.48
N ILE A 103 -0.61 5.48 8.11
CA ILE A 103 -0.30 5.81 6.73
C ILE A 103 1.17 6.17 6.68
N LEU A 104 1.89 5.50 5.78
CA LEU A 104 3.31 5.73 5.61
C LEU A 104 3.54 6.35 4.25
N ARG A 105 4.39 7.36 4.20
CA ARG A 105 4.67 8.09 2.96
C ARG A 105 6.16 8.15 2.73
N TYR A 106 6.56 7.96 1.49
CA TYR A 106 7.96 8.04 1.09
C TYR A 106 8.42 9.50 1.14
N ASN A 107 9.54 9.75 1.83
CA ASN A 107 10.03 11.10 2.04
C ASN A 107 11.23 11.46 1.16
N GLY A 108 11.56 10.60 0.20
CA GLY A 108 12.75 10.76 -0.63
C GLY A 108 13.85 9.79 -0.29
N GLU A 109 13.81 9.22 0.90
CA GLU A 109 14.77 8.22 1.33
C GLU A 109 14.10 6.95 1.80
N LYS A 110 13.06 7.07 2.59
CA LYS A 110 12.34 5.92 3.11
C LYS A 110 10.93 6.32 3.49
N TYR A 111 10.15 5.33 3.85
CA TYR A 111 8.78 5.54 4.30
C TYR A 111 8.75 6.01 5.75
N GLN A 112 7.92 6.99 6.01
CA GLN A 112 7.69 7.53 7.34
C GLN A 112 6.21 7.53 7.64
N CYS A 113 5.87 7.28 8.90
CA CYS A 113 4.49 7.36 9.34
C CYS A 113 4.07 8.83 9.40
N ILE A 114 3.03 9.18 8.64
CA ILE A 114 2.52 10.55 8.61
C ILE A 114 1.18 10.67 9.32
N SER A 115 0.56 9.54 9.65
CA SER A 115 -0.74 9.55 10.32
C SER A 115 -0.95 8.22 10.99
N GLN A 116 -1.52 8.25 12.18
CA GLN A 116 -1.86 7.03 12.89
C GLN A 116 -3.15 7.26 13.65
N THR A 117 -4.07 6.31 13.52
CA THR A 117 -5.35 6.36 14.23
C THR A 117 -5.57 5.05 14.95
N THR A 118 -6.32 5.13 16.02
CA THR A 118 -6.69 3.96 16.81
C THR A 118 -8.19 3.79 16.74
N GLN A 119 -8.62 2.56 16.46
CA GLN A 119 -10.04 2.25 16.38
C GLN A 119 -10.33 1.05 17.26
N ARG A 120 -11.48 1.07 17.89
CA ARG A 120 -11.99 -0.09 18.58
C ARG A 120 -13.01 -0.79 17.71
N LYS A 121 -13.01 -2.11 17.78
CA LYS A 121 -13.97 -2.88 17.03
C LYS A 121 -15.35 -2.60 17.62
N PRO A 122 -16.34 -2.26 16.77
CA PRO A 122 -17.69 -2.01 17.29
C PRO A 122 -18.29 -3.28 17.87
N GLU A 123 -19.09 -3.08 18.85
CA GLU A 123 -19.76 -4.17 19.56
C GLU A 123 -20.87 -4.80 18.73
#